data_06f0415d47b8f0a071074494a6c600ad
#
_entry.id   06f0415d47b8f0a071074494a6c600ad
#
_cell.length_a   1.000
_cell.length_b   1.000
_cell.length_c   1.000
_cell.angle_alpha   90.00
_cell.angle_beta   90.00
_cell.angle_gamma   90.00
#
_symmetry.space_group_name_H-M   'P 1'
#
loop_
_entity.id
_entity.type
_entity.pdbx_description
1 polymer ?
#
loop_
_entity_poly.entity_id
_entity_poly.type
_entity_poly.pdbx_seq_one_letter_code
_entity_poly.pdbx_strand_id
1 'polypeptide(L)'
;MTTMFEREFTCPSCGAPVKQKHAGSRTLFCNHCGQTSHLNANTLQAAGEQHLLIDYGSVLAIGQTGNIRGREFMVLGKIRIDYEDGFWDEWYIQYMDDGSEGWIQEDDGSFTLFQKEKRISDTLLLEDMTVGEWNDFCGNWEPVFITSKSQATINGGEGELPFRIIPGEPADFVDGVWNGKIISVELLPDEKVLFSGKIFSLEEMAL
;
A
#
# COMPACT_ATOMS: atom_id res chain seq x y z
N MET A 1 -6.41 -0.22 29.19
CA MET A 1 -5.22 -0.76 28.54
C MET A 1 -5.72 -1.61 27.37
N THR A 2 -5.63 -1.11 26.16
CA THR A 2 -5.97 -1.90 24.96
C THR A 2 -4.84 -2.92 24.80
N THR A 3 -5.13 -4.20 24.94
CA THR A 3 -4.18 -5.26 24.63
C THR A 3 -3.86 -5.17 23.15
N MET A 4 -2.61 -4.79 22.81
CA MET A 4 -2.16 -4.78 21.43
C MET A 4 -2.23 -6.22 20.91
N PHE A 5 -2.84 -6.39 19.74
CA PHE A 5 -2.86 -7.68 19.05
C PHE A 5 -1.42 -8.02 18.63
N GLU A 6 -0.95 -9.20 18.99
CA GLU A 6 0.33 -9.72 18.51
C GLU A 6 0.25 -11.25 18.39
N ARG A 7 0.70 -11.77 17.26
CA ARG A 7 0.91 -13.20 17.03
C ARG A 7 2.29 -13.39 16.41
N GLU A 8 2.94 -14.50 16.74
CA GLU A 8 4.24 -14.85 16.18
C GLU A 8 4.14 -16.13 15.35
N PHE A 9 4.82 -16.12 14.23
CA PHE A 9 4.94 -17.22 13.28
C PHE A 9 6.42 -17.51 13.01
N THR A 10 6.68 -18.68 12.46
CA THR A 10 8.00 -19.05 11.95
C THR A 10 8.06 -18.79 10.45
N CYS A 11 9.08 -18.08 9.98
CA CYS A 11 9.30 -17.87 8.55
C CYS A 11 9.45 -19.22 7.84
N PRO A 12 8.66 -19.50 6.80
CA PRO A 12 8.72 -20.78 6.09
C PRO A 12 10.02 -20.99 5.31
N SER A 13 10.82 -19.94 5.10
CA SER A 13 12.06 -20.00 4.34
C SER A 13 13.31 -20.11 5.21
N CYS A 14 13.45 -19.26 6.24
CA CYS A 14 14.67 -19.20 7.05
C CYS A 14 14.50 -19.59 8.51
N GLY A 15 13.27 -19.83 8.98
CA GLY A 15 12.96 -20.18 10.35
C GLY A 15 12.97 -19.03 11.36
N ALA A 16 13.26 -17.80 10.95
CA ALA A 16 13.24 -16.64 11.85
C ALA A 16 11.80 -16.31 12.30
N PRO A 17 11.61 -15.67 13.48
CA PRO A 17 10.29 -15.24 13.92
C PRO A 17 9.74 -14.10 13.05
N VAL A 18 8.44 -14.18 12.71
CA VAL A 18 7.69 -13.17 11.99
C VAL A 18 6.48 -12.78 12.82
N LYS A 19 6.34 -11.49 13.11
CA LYS A 19 5.27 -10.99 13.96
C LYS A 19 4.15 -10.39 13.14
N GLN A 20 2.91 -10.72 13.52
CA GLN A 20 1.69 -10.07 13.07
C GLN A 20 1.19 -9.15 14.18
N LYS A 21 1.02 -7.87 13.87
CA LYS A 21 0.53 -6.84 14.80
C LYS A 21 -0.89 -6.38 14.50
N HIS A 22 -1.39 -6.68 13.29
CA HIS A 22 -2.74 -6.33 12.88
C HIS A 22 -3.54 -7.58 12.48
N ALA A 23 -4.74 -7.75 13.06
CA ALA A 23 -5.56 -8.95 12.85
C ALA A 23 -6.05 -9.13 11.39
N GLY A 24 -6.15 -8.03 10.65
CA GLY A 24 -6.56 -8.01 9.23
C GLY A 24 -5.47 -8.37 8.24
N SER A 25 -4.21 -8.49 8.69
CA SER A 25 -3.08 -8.73 7.78
C SER A 25 -3.20 -10.09 7.08
N ARG A 26 -2.87 -10.09 5.79
CA ARG A 26 -2.89 -11.27 4.91
C ARG A 26 -1.52 -11.61 4.35
N THR A 27 -0.63 -10.63 4.25
CA THR A 27 0.77 -10.79 3.86
C THR A 27 1.67 -10.32 4.99
N LEU A 28 2.70 -11.11 5.30
CA LEU A 28 3.76 -10.76 6.23
C LEU A 28 5.12 -10.94 5.54
N PHE A 29 6.04 -10.04 5.85
CA PHE A 29 7.40 -10.07 5.33
C PHE A 29 8.38 -10.48 6.44
N CYS A 30 9.35 -11.32 6.08
CA CYS A 30 10.40 -11.71 7.00
C CYS A 30 11.53 -10.68 6.99
N ASN A 31 11.74 -9.96 8.07
CA ASN A 31 12.80 -8.95 8.19
C ASN A 31 14.23 -9.55 8.11
N HIS A 32 14.35 -10.88 8.24
CA HIS A 32 15.65 -11.54 8.20
C HIS A 32 16.08 -11.95 6.78
N CYS A 33 15.14 -12.43 5.95
CA CYS A 33 15.48 -12.96 4.63
C CYS A 33 14.64 -12.39 3.47
N GLY A 34 13.74 -11.43 3.73
CA GLY A 34 12.88 -10.84 2.71
C GLY A 34 11.79 -11.75 2.14
N GLN A 35 11.55 -12.92 2.77
CA GLN A 35 10.48 -13.81 2.30
C GLN A 35 9.12 -13.18 2.47
N THR A 36 8.40 -12.97 1.37
CA THR A 36 6.98 -12.68 1.35
C THR A 36 6.19 -13.93 1.71
N SER A 37 5.24 -13.82 2.62
CA SER A 37 4.45 -14.95 3.08
C SER A 37 2.99 -14.60 3.22
N HIS A 38 2.10 -15.45 2.70
CA HIS A 38 0.67 -15.33 2.90
C HIS A 38 0.24 -15.99 4.21
N LEU A 39 -0.56 -15.28 4.98
CA LEU A 39 -1.17 -15.82 6.19
C LEU A 39 -2.40 -16.67 5.84
N ASN A 40 -2.35 -17.94 6.19
CA ASN A 40 -3.44 -18.89 6.04
C ASN A 40 -3.83 -19.42 7.43
N ALA A 41 -4.91 -18.89 8.00
CA ALA A 41 -5.40 -19.20 9.34
C ALA A 41 -4.29 -19.07 10.42
N ASN A 42 -3.50 -20.13 10.66
CA ASN A 42 -2.48 -20.20 11.71
C ASN A 42 -1.09 -20.51 11.16
N THR A 43 -0.87 -20.42 9.85
CA THR A 43 0.41 -20.74 9.20
C THR A 43 0.79 -19.68 8.20
N LEU A 44 2.10 -19.54 7.97
CA LEU A 44 2.64 -18.76 6.87
C LEU A 44 2.99 -19.70 5.71
N GLN A 45 2.61 -19.30 4.52
CA GLN A 45 2.98 -19.96 3.27
C GLN A 45 3.83 -19.01 2.45
N ALA A 46 5.03 -19.43 2.04
CA ALA A 46 5.90 -18.65 1.19
C ALA A 46 5.18 -18.27 -0.13
N ALA A 47 5.36 -17.03 -0.56
CA ALA A 47 4.80 -16.46 -1.77
C ALA A 47 5.91 -15.73 -2.54
N GLY A 48 6.18 -16.17 -3.76
CA GLY A 48 7.24 -15.62 -4.60
C GLY A 48 8.66 -15.87 -4.08
N GLU A 49 9.59 -15.18 -4.70
CA GLU A 49 11.01 -15.21 -4.32
C GLU A 49 11.29 -14.29 -3.13
N GLN A 50 12.44 -14.50 -2.49
CA GLN A 50 12.92 -13.64 -1.42
C GLN A 50 13.38 -12.30 -1.99
N HIS A 51 12.90 -11.19 -1.43
CA HIS A 51 13.26 -9.84 -1.85
C HIS A 51 13.48 -8.96 -0.64
N LEU A 52 14.69 -8.44 -0.47
CA LEU A 52 15.00 -7.41 0.52
C LEU A 52 14.99 -6.06 -0.18
N LEU A 53 14.17 -5.15 0.32
CA LEU A 53 14.15 -3.79 -0.20
C LEU A 53 15.41 -3.03 0.23
N ILE A 54 15.94 -2.24 -0.69
CA ILE A 54 17.02 -1.28 -0.37
C ILE A 54 16.39 -0.11 0.36
N ASP A 55 16.95 0.26 1.50
CA ASP A 55 16.57 1.48 2.21
C ASP A 55 17.19 2.71 1.52
N TYR A 56 16.35 3.61 1.04
CA TYR A 56 16.75 4.87 0.42
C TYR A 56 16.63 6.07 1.36
N GLY A 57 16.41 5.82 2.66
CA GLY A 57 16.41 6.86 3.68
C GLY A 57 15.07 7.56 3.88
N SER A 58 13.96 6.84 3.80
CA SER A 58 12.66 7.38 4.18
C SER A 58 12.63 7.86 5.63
N VAL A 59 11.79 8.87 5.90
CA VAL A 59 11.48 9.33 7.25
C VAL A 59 10.53 8.40 7.99
N LEU A 60 9.86 7.50 7.26
CA LEU A 60 8.94 6.49 7.81
C LEU A 60 9.65 5.16 8.04
N ALA A 61 9.23 4.43 9.07
CA ALA A 61 9.77 3.10 9.40
C ALA A 61 8.67 2.18 9.96
N ILE A 62 8.79 0.87 9.74
CA ILE A 62 7.84 -0.13 10.25
C ILE A 62 7.79 -0.08 11.79
N GLY A 63 6.58 0.02 12.33
CA GLY A 63 6.31 0.11 13.76
C GLY A 63 6.46 1.50 14.35
N GLN A 64 6.84 2.50 13.55
CA GLN A 64 6.88 3.89 13.97
C GLN A 64 5.46 4.42 14.18
N THR A 65 5.29 5.28 15.18
CA THR A 65 4.07 6.04 15.39
C THR A 65 4.28 7.49 14.98
N GLY A 66 3.24 8.11 14.50
CA GLY A 66 3.26 9.52 14.13
C GLY A 66 1.87 10.14 14.27
N ASN A 67 1.79 11.43 13.96
CA ASN A 67 0.52 12.16 13.93
C ASN A 67 0.41 12.90 12.59
N ILE A 68 -0.72 12.73 11.92
CA ILE A 68 -1.04 13.48 10.71
C ILE A 68 -2.42 14.13 10.86
N ARG A 69 -2.46 15.45 10.73
CA ARG A 69 -3.70 16.24 10.85
C ARG A 69 -4.47 15.99 12.16
N GLY A 70 -3.74 15.79 13.28
CA GLY A 70 -4.31 15.57 14.59
C GLY A 70 -4.74 14.13 14.90
N ARG A 71 -4.48 13.18 13.99
CA ARG A 71 -4.73 11.75 14.21
C ARG A 71 -3.43 10.99 14.38
N GLU A 72 -3.31 10.24 15.45
CA GLU A 72 -2.19 9.35 15.69
C GLU A 72 -2.32 8.10 14.81
N PHE A 73 -1.21 7.67 14.23
CA PHE A 73 -1.14 6.45 13.42
C PHE A 73 0.08 5.60 13.78
N MET A 74 0.05 4.34 13.39
CA MET A 74 1.18 3.41 13.40
C MET A 74 1.43 2.90 11.99
N VAL A 75 2.70 2.85 11.57
CA VAL A 75 3.13 2.23 10.32
C VAL A 75 3.18 0.72 10.51
N LEU A 76 2.38 -0.02 9.76
CA LEU A 76 2.28 -1.48 9.83
C LEU A 76 3.08 -2.18 8.75
N GLY A 77 3.12 -1.62 7.55
CA GLY A 77 3.78 -2.23 6.40
C GLY A 77 4.20 -1.23 5.35
N LYS A 78 4.99 -1.71 4.42
CA LYS A 78 5.41 -0.99 3.24
C LYS A 78 5.37 -1.93 2.02
N ILE A 79 4.94 -1.41 0.89
CA ILE A 79 5.08 -2.04 -0.43
C ILE A 79 5.83 -1.08 -1.34
N ARG A 80 6.78 -1.61 -2.13
CA ARG A 80 7.47 -0.86 -3.19
C ARG A 80 6.95 -1.29 -4.54
N ILE A 81 6.63 -0.31 -5.35
CA ILE A 81 6.16 -0.49 -6.72
C ILE A 81 7.19 0.11 -7.67
N ASP A 82 7.67 -0.69 -8.60
CA ASP A 82 8.60 -0.28 -9.65
C ASP A 82 7.86 0.03 -10.95
N TYR A 83 8.24 1.10 -11.61
CA TYR A 83 7.76 1.47 -12.94
C TYR A 83 8.95 1.89 -13.84
N GLU A 84 8.72 2.23 -15.11
CA GLU A 84 9.78 2.45 -16.09
C GLU A 84 10.81 3.50 -15.65
N ASP A 85 10.35 4.60 -15.01
CA ASP A 85 11.21 5.73 -14.66
C ASP A 85 11.69 5.73 -13.19
N GLY A 86 11.28 4.74 -12.37
CA GLY A 86 11.66 4.71 -10.95
C GLY A 86 10.82 3.77 -10.09
N PHE A 87 10.59 4.20 -8.89
CA PHE A 87 9.75 3.48 -7.94
C PHE A 87 9.08 4.48 -6.99
N TRP A 88 8.02 4.03 -6.31
CA TRP A 88 7.49 4.69 -5.12
C TRP A 88 7.27 3.67 -4.00
N ASP A 89 7.21 4.14 -2.77
CA ASP A 89 6.86 3.35 -1.59
C ASP A 89 5.45 3.73 -1.11
N GLU A 90 4.66 2.73 -0.76
CA GLU A 90 3.36 2.90 -0.12
C GLU A 90 3.41 2.34 1.29
N TRP A 91 3.20 3.21 2.27
CA TRP A 91 3.23 2.90 3.68
C TRP A 91 1.82 2.64 4.19
N TYR A 92 1.54 1.41 4.58
CA TYR A 92 0.29 1.01 5.20
C TYR A 92 0.25 1.47 6.65
N ILE A 93 -0.73 2.28 7.01
CA ILE A 93 -0.89 2.83 8.35
C ILE A 93 -2.24 2.44 8.96
N GLN A 94 -2.28 2.36 10.29
CA GLN A 94 -3.50 2.24 11.07
C GLN A 94 -3.61 3.41 12.02
N TYR A 95 -4.77 4.08 12.02
CA TYR A 95 -5.07 5.12 12.98
C TYR A 95 -5.40 4.52 14.36
N MET A 96 -4.87 5.15 15.41
CA MET A 96 -4.95 4.61 16.77
C MET A 96 -6.26 4.98 17.48
N ASP A 97 -6.99 5.96 16.96
CA ASP A 97 -8.25 6.44 17.54
C ASP A 97 -9.44 5.51 17.25
N ASP A 98 -9.59 5.05 16.01
CA ASP A 98 -10.72 4.24 15.55
C ASP A 98 -10.33 2.93 14.84
N GLY A 99 -9.02 2.68 14.68
CA GLY A 99 -8.49 1.51 13.97
C GLY A 99 -8.69 1.55 12.46
N SER A 100 -9.14 2.66 11.89
CA SER A 100 -9.24 2.81 10.45
C SER A 100 -7.86 2.81 9.79
N GLU A 101 -7.83 2.48 8.51
CA GLU A 101 -6.61 2.27 7.74
C GLU A 101 -6.40 3.40 6.74
N GLY A 102 -5.16 3.61 6.35
CA GLY A 102 -4.76 4.57 5.33
C GLY A 102 -3.44 4.18 4.68
N TRP A 103 -3.08 4.92 3.65
CA TRP A 103 -1.85 4.73 2.90
C TRP A 103 -1.12 6.05 2.76
N ILE A 104 0.17 6.06 2.99
CA ILE A 104 1.03 7.19 2.68
C ILE A 104 1.90 6.76 1.51
N GLN A 105 1.65 7.34 0.34
CA GLN A 105 2.55 7.21 -0.82
C GLN A 105 3.71 8.17 -0.63
N GLU A 106 4.93 7.66 -0.80
CA GLU A 106 6.17 8.42 -0.84
C GLU A 106 6.81 8.24 -2.22
N ASP A 107 6.88 9.34 -2.96
CA ASP A 107 7.42 9.38 -4.31
C ASP A 107 8.32 10.61 -4.45
N ASP A 108 9.61 10.40 -4.69
CA ASP A 108 10.65 11.44 -4.84
C ASP A 108 10.56 12.58 -3.79
N GLY A 109 10.37 12.18 -2.52
CA GLY A 109 10.25 13.10 -1.38
C GLY A 109 8.91 13.83 -1.27
N SER A 110 7.95 13.51 -2.12
CA SER A 110 6.57 13.97 -2.02
C SER A 110 5.73 12.94 -1.27
N PHE A 111 4.79 13.43 -0.45
CA PHE A 111 3.91 12.57 0.35
C PHE A 111 2.45 12.81 0.02
N THR A 112 1.72 11.72 -0.22
CA THR A 112 0.26 11.76 -0.44
C THR A 112 -0.41 10.80 0.53
N LEU A 113 -1.37 11.31 1.31
CA LEU A 113 -2.21 10.49 2.18
C LEU A 113 -3.42 10.02 1.40
N PHE A 114 -3.50 8.72 1.16
CA PHE A 114 -4.60 8.06 0.48
C PHE A 114 -5.55 7.34 1.45
N GLN A 115 -6.82 7.33 1.07
CA GLN A 115 -7.86 6.52 1.68
C GLN A 115 -8.55 5.69 0.60
N LYS A 116 -8.78 4.42 0.91
CA LYS A 116 -9.55 3.52 0.04
C LYS A 116 -11.00 4.00 -0.02
N GLU A 117 -11.46 4.30 -1.22
CA GLU A 117 -12.84 4.74 -1.44
C GLU A 117 -13.75 3.56 -1.76
N LYS A 118 -13.40 2.79 -2.76
CA LYS A 118 -14.18 1.62 -3.16
C LYS A 118 -13.40 0.66 -4.05
N ARG A 119 -13.86 -0.57 -4.10
CA ARG A 119 -13.50 -1.51 -5.15
C ARG A 119 -14.23 -1.13 -6.44
N ILE A 120 -13.54 -1.14 -7.56
CA ILE A 120 -14.09 -0.87 -8.89
C ILE A 120 -14.26 -2.16 -9.68
N SER A 121 -14.83 -2.05 -10.90
CA SER A 121 -15.09 -3.22 -11.74
C SER A 121 -13.81 -3.99 -12.07
N ASP A 122 -13.83 -5.30 -11.92
CA ASP A 122 -12.73 -6.18 -12.29
C ASP A 122 -12.48 -6.23 -13.81
N THR A 123 -13.43 -5.71 -14.61
CA THR A 123 -13.32 -5.65 -16.08
C THR A 123 -12.60 -4.40 -16.59
N LEU A 124 -12.32 -3.44 -15.72
CA LEU A 124 -11.60 -2.24 -16.11
C LEU A 124 -10.15 -2.57 -16.47
N LEU A 125 -9.68 -2.10 -17.61
CA LEU A 125 -8.32 -2.30 -18.10
C LEU A 125 -7.60 -0.96 -18.25
N LEU A 126 -6.28 -0.99 -18.12
CA LEU A 126 -5.42 0.19 -18.30
C LEU A 126 -5.63 0.85 -19.68
N GLU A 127 -5.88 0.04 -20.71
CA GLU A 127 -6.13 0.48 -22.08
C GLU A 127 -7.44 1.25 -22.25
N ASP A 128 -8.43 1.03 -21.38
CA ASP A 128 -9.73 1.73 -21.41
C ASP A 128 -9.62 3.21 -21.00
N MET A 129 -8.48 3.64 -20.48
CA MET A 129 -8.28 4.98 -19.94
C MET A 129 -7.31 5.78 -20.80
N THR A 130 -7.64 7.04 -21.08
CA THR A 130 -6.82 7.93 -21.89
C THR A 130 -6.34 9.11 -21.05
N VAL A 131 -5.03 9.33 -21.02
CA VAL A 131 -4.43 10.50 -20.34
C VAL A 131 -4.89 11.78 -21.05
N GLY A 132 -5.29 12.78 -20.25
CA GLY A 132 -5.81 14.04 -20.74
C GLY A 132 -7.33 14.05 -21.00
N GLU A 133 -8.03 12.97 -20.68
CA GLU A 133 -9.48 12.84 -20.87
C GLU A 133 -10.22 12.60 -19.54
N TRP A 134 -11.53 12.93 -19.56
CA TRP A 134 -12.45 12.61 -18.49
C TRP A 134 -12.98 11.19 -18.67
N ASN A 135 -12.91 10.39 -17.62
CA ASN A 135 -13.33 9.00 -17.66
C ASN A 135 -14.32 8.69 -16.53
N ASP A 136 -15.45 8.04 -16.88
CA ASP A 136 -16.53 7.65 -15.95
C ASP A 136 -16.46 6.15 -15.63
N PHE A 137 -15.32 5.67 -15.13
CA PHE A 137 -15.16 4.27 -14.71
C PHE A 137 -15.72 3.97 -13.33
N CYS A 138 -16.13 4.98 -12.61
CA CYS A 138 -16.58 4.86 -11.22
C CYS A 138 -18.11 4.73 -11.08
N GLY A 139 -18.84 4.64 -12.16
CA GLY A 139 -20.31 4.51 -12.15
C GLY A 139 -20.99 5.80 -11.67
N ASN A 140 -21.57 5.82 -10.48
CA ASN A 140 -22.30 6.98 -9.95
C ASN A 140 -21.41 8.15 -9.45
N TRP A 141 -20.12 8.15 -9.76
CA TRP A 141 -19.21 9.24 -9.48
C TRP A 141 -19.16 10.22 -10.66
N GLU A 142 -18.83 11.48 -10.37
CA GLU A 142 -18.46 12.41 -11.42
C GLU A 142 -17.19 11.91 -12.12
N PRO A 143 -17.04 12.19 -13.45
CA PRO A 143 -15.88 11.74 -14.20
C PRO A 143 -14.57 12.22 -13.56
N VAL A 144 -13.56 11.35 -13.60
CA VAL A 144 -12.19 11.64 -13.16
C VAL A 144 -11.38 12.09 -14.38
N PHE A 145 -10.65 13.20 -14.26
CA PHE A 145 -9.69 13.62 -15.26
C PHE A 145 -8.40 12.84 -15.09
N ILE A 146 -8.01 12.05 -16.08
CA ILE A 146 -6.81 11.20 -16.05
C ILE A 146 -5.56 12.04 -16.31
N THR A 147 -4.62 12.02 -15.38
CA THR A 147 -3.36 12.77 -15.46
C THR A 147 -2.18 11.91 -15.85
N SER A 148 -2.17 10.65 -15.43
CA SER A 148 -1.12 9.68 -15.78
C SER A 148 -1.63 8.25 -15.72
N LYS A 149 -0.94 7.35 -16.36
CA LYS A 149 -1.09 5.91 -16.24
C LYS A 149 0.21 5.21 -16.61
N SER A 150 0.50 4.10 -15.96
CA SER A 150 1.66 3.28 -16.30
C SER A 150 1.44 1.83 -15.93
N GLN A 151 2.24 0.98 -16.57
CA GLN A 151 2.48 -0.37 -16.10
C GLN A 151 3.50 -0.32 -14.99
N ALA A 152 3.25 -1.09 -13.95
CA ALA A 152 4.12 -1.18 -12.80
C ALA A 152 4.18 -2.62 -12.27
N THR A 153 5.12 -2.88 -11.37
CA THR A 153 5.37 -4.21 -10.83
C THR A 153 5.65 -4.12 -9.34
N ILE A 154 5.11 -5.03 -8.56
CA ILE A 154 5.42 -5.17 -7.15
C ILE A 154 6.87 -5.61 -7.00
N ASN A 155 7.73 -4.76 -6.42
CA ASN A 155 9.11 -5.11 -6.10
C ASN A 155 9.18 -6.01 -4.87
N GLY A 156 8.50 -5.62 -3.79
CA GLY A 156 8.48 -6.32 -2.52
C GLY A 156 7.88 -5.47 -1.42
N GLY A 157 8.11 -5.86 -0.17
CA GLY A 157 7.59 -5.10 0.97
C GLY A 157 8.27 -5.43 2.29
N GLU A 158 7.81 -4.75 3.33
CA GLU A 158 8.24 -4.92 4.71
C GLU A 158 7.04 -4.86 5.68
N GLY A 159 7.20 -5.46 6.86
CA GLY A 159 6.14 -5.47 7.87
C GLY A 159 4.97 -6.37 7.49
N GLU A 160 3.76 -5.81 7.40
CA GLU A 160 2.53 -6.57 7.13
C GLU A 160 1.52 -5.76 6.29
N LEU A 161 0.77 -6.45 5.41
CA LEU A 161 -0.22 -5.84 4.51
C LEU A 161 -1.59 -6.50 4.65
N PRO A 162 -2.70 -5.75 4.43
CA PRO A 162 -4.06 -6.26 4.58
C PRO A 162 -4.55 -7.10 3.38
N PHE A 163 -3.76 -7.21 2.33
CA PHE A 163 -4.05 -7.98 1.13
C PHE A 163 -2.88 -8.89 0.75
N ARG A 164 -3.09 -9.76 -0.23
CA ARG A 164 -2.05 -10.65 -0.74
C ARG A 164 -1.30 -9.99 -1.88
N ILE A 165 0.01 -10.17 -1.88
CA ILE A 165 0.91 -9.79 -2.97
C ILE A 165 1.93 -10.87 -3.22
N ILE A 166 2.44 -10.91 -4.44
CA ILE A 166 3.61 -11.71 -4.82
C ILE A 166 4.59 -10.76 -5.54
N PRO A 167 5.85 -10.65 -5.09
CA PRO A 167 6.86 -9.89 -5.83
C PRO A 167 6.95 -10.32 -7.29
N GLY A 168 7.00 -9.36 -8.20
CA GLY A 168 6.98 -9.58 -9.65
C GLY A 168 5.58 -9.54 -10.28
N GLU A 169 4.49 -9.51 -9.51
CA GLU A 169 3.15 -9.34 -10.05
C GLU A 169 2.90 -7.92 -10.56
N PRO A 170 2.04 -7.77 -11.60
CA PRO A 170 1.63 -6.45 -12.08
C PRO A 170 0.93 -5.63 -11.00
N ALA A 171 1.19 -4.33 -11.00
CA ALA A 171 0.54 -3.33 -10.17
C ALA A 171 0.30 -2.07 -11.00
N ASP A 172 -0.37 -2.22 -12.14
CA ASP A 172 -0.66 -1.13 -13.05
C ASP A 172 -1.51 -0.08 -12.35
N PHE A 173 -1.29 1.19 -12.71
CA PHE A 173 -2.00 2.29 -12.06
C PHE A 173 -2.48 3.36 -13.04
N VAL A 174 -3.48 4.10 -12.60
CA VAL A 174 -4.00 5.29 -13.27
C VAL A 174 -4.23 6.37 -12.24
N ASP A 175 -3.61 7.52 -12.44
CA ASP A 175 -3.82 8.69 -11.59
C ASP A 175 -4.68 9.73 -12.28
N GLY A 176 -5.37 10.50 -11.45
CA GLY A 176 -6.25 11.55 -11.94
C GLY A 176 -6.61 12.55 -10.86
N VAL A 177 -7.49 13.47 -11.23
CA VAL A 177 -8.03 14.46 -10.31
C VAL A 177 -9.55 14.49 -10.35
N TRP A 178 -10.15 14.63 -9.17
CA TRP A 178 -11.59 14.77 -8.99
C TRP A 178 -11.89 15.66 -7.78
N ASN A 179 -12.66 16.73 -7.98
CA ASN A 179 -13.06 17.67 -6.93
C ASN A 179 -11.90 18.14 -6.02
N GLY A 180 -10.73 18.41 -6.60
CA GLY A 180 -9.54 18.86 -5.88
C GLY A 180 -8.85 17.79 -5.03
N LYS A 181 -9.23 16.53 -5.21
CA LYS A 181 -8.53 15.35 -4.67
C LYS A 181 -7.67 14.71 -5.75
N ILE A 182 -6.57 14.12 -5.35
CA ILE A 182 -5.84 13.16 -6.17
C ILE A 182 -6.60 11.85 -6.12
N ILE A 183 -6.74 11.21 -7.27
CA ILE A 183 -7.33 9.88 -7.40
C ILE A 183 -6.25 8.96 -7.91
N SER A 184 -6.09 7.80 -7.29
CA SER A 184 -5.30 6.69 -7.79
C SER A 184 -6.19 5.47 -7.96
N VAL A 185 -6.06 4.80 -9.09
CA VAL A 185 -6.70 3.53 -9.39
C VAL A 185 -5.62 2.49 -9.55
N GLU A 186 -5.60 1.52 -8.66
CA GLU A 186 -4.67 0.40 -8.70
C GLU A 186 -5.34 -0.80 -9.34
N LEU A 187 -4.67 -1.37 -10.33
CA LEU A 187 -5.12 -2.53 -11.11
C LEU A 187 -4.32 -3.77 -10.70
N LEU A 188 -4.55 -4.22 -9.46
CA LEU A 188 -3.90 -5.41 -8.93
C LEU A 188 -4.54 -6.70 -9.49
N PRO A 189 -3.84 -7.85 -9.49
CA PRO A 189 -4.38 -9.11 -10.02
C PRO A 189 -5.69 -9.55 -9.37
N ASP A 190 -5.81 -9.40 -8.06
CA ASP A 190 -6.95 -9.88 -7.27
C ASP A 190 -8.02 -8.81 -7.01
N GLU A 191 -7.67 -7.54 -7.14
CA GLU A 191 -8.61 -6.45 -6.94
C GLU A 191 -8.22 -5.19 -7.70
N LYS A 192 -9.23 -4.40 -8.05
CA LYS A 192 -9.08 -3.06 -8.62
C LYS A 192 -9.70 -2.07 -7.65
N VAL A 193 -8.90 -1.12 -7.22
CA VAL A 193 -9.24 -0.24 -6.11
C VAL A 193 -9.08 1.21 -6.50
N LEU A 194 -10.04 2.03 -6.11
CA LEU A 194 -9.97 3.47 -6.20
C LEU A 194 -9.62 4.05 -4.84
N PHE A 195 -8.58 4.85 -4.83
CA PHE A 195 -8.16 5.67 -3.71
C PHE A 195 -8.40 7.14 -3.99
N SER A 196 -8.70 7.90 -2.95
CA SER A 196 -8.62 9.36 -2.99
C SER A 196 -7.59 9.87 -2.00
N GLY A 197 -6.80 10.85 -2.42
CA GLY A 197 -5.69 11.34 -1.63
C GLY A 197 -5.56 12.86 -1.61
N LYS A 198 -4.70 13.32 -0.72
CA LYS A 198 -4.23 14.70 -0.65
C LYS A 198 -2.75 14.73 -0.35
N ILE A 199 -2.02 15.57 -1.07
CA ILE A 199 -0.62 15.86 -0.76
C ILE A 199 -0.55 16.54 0.60
N PHE A 200 0.49 16.24 1.35
CA PHE A 200 0.83 16.89 2.59
C PHE A 200 2.35 17.12 2.68
N SER A 201 2.76 18.08 3.46
CA SER A 201 4.16 18.34 3.76
C SER A 201 4.63 17.57 4.99
N LEU A 202 5.93 17.33 5.12
CA LEU A 202 6.50 16.72 6.33
C LEU A 202 6.20 17.53 7.60
N GLU A 203 6.01 18.85 7.49
CA GLU A 203 5.64 19.71 8.62
C GLU A 203 4.22 19.41 9.15
N GLU A 204 3.33 18.84 8.31
CA GLU A 204 2.01 18.40 8.71
C GLU A 204 2.01 17.02 9.39
N MET A 205 3.16 16.33 9.36
CA MET A 205 3.37 15.02 9.97
C MET A 205 4.39 15.13 11.10
N ALA A 206 3.98 14.84 12.32
CA ALA A 206 4.88 14.68 13.47
C ALA A 206 5.21 13.19 13.66
N LEU A 207 6.49 12.85 13.65
CA LEU A 207 7.01 11.47 13.81
C LEU A 207 7.70 11.31 15.16
#